data_ba9a65cc465a189c009c09cb9dce9716
#
_entry.id   ba9a65cc465a189c009c09cb9dce9716
#
_cell.length_a   1.000
_cell.length_b   1.000
_cell.length_c   1.000
_cell.angle_alpha   90.00
_cell.angle_beta   90.00
_cell.angle_gamma   90.00
#
_symmetry.space_group_name_H-M   'P 1'
#
loop_
_entity.id
_entity.type
_entity.pdbx_description
1 polymer ?
#
loop_
_entity_poly.entity_id
_entity_poly.type
_entity_poly.pdbx_seq_one_letter_code
_entity_poly.pdbx_strand_id
1 'polypeptide(L)'
;MISKIYPVFLVGVFLFLMMATVRPSSANQADAARPSPDQLQYEPLFFELPKAHRVVLENGIILYILEDHDLPLVTINAFVKTGSMHDPAGKEGTAELTAQVMRTGGTTRLSSREIDRQFDLIAASASIAMAMESAHVGFSVLTTHLDKGLDLLSQILIHPVFEQGKLELARQLQLEEIRRIKDDPQKLAMREFSRLIYHQDPRGRFPSSASLTEIKRDDLTAFHSRFFLPNNIMFAVSGDITKEKAVEKIKQYFGGWNTKNSATDFPAPVQQPQTGMYFIEKDIPQSTIISGQFATGKNHPDFHAFTVLDFIVGSGGFPSRIMSTVRNNEGLAYSAGSFYRARPDYGIFGSYAFTKTSSTMKALSLINTVLENIKAVPVAGQELTWAQKSINDGFLFSFATPEQIVRQQMTIEYEKLPPDFLTSYRDKINRVTVQDLHHAAVKYLDQTKNTVLILGDGKNPDHPLPPGGYTVIAPID
;
A
#
# COMPACT_ATOMS: atom_id res chain seq x y z
N MET A 1 26.51 73.25 28.39
CA MET A 1 25.38 73.86 29.11
C MET A 1 24.52 72.74 29.69
N ILE A 2 24.48 72.74 31.07
CA ILE A 2 23.50 72.08 31.94
C ILE A 2 23.36 70.52 31.80
N SER A 3 24.17 69.75 32.51
CA SER A 3 24.05 69.10 33.83
C SER A 3 22.63 68.82 34.31
N LYS A 4 22.30 67.46 34.43
CA LYS A 4 21.43 67.03 35.52
C LYS A 4 21.83 65.57 35.96
N ILE A 5 22.14 65.57 37.22
CA ILE A 5 22.55 64.62 38.22
C ILE A 5 21.42 63.60 38.44
N TYR A 6 21.76 62.34 38.49
CA TYR A 6 20.87 61.27 39.00
C TYR A 6 21.26 60.96 40.46
N PRO A 7 20.29 60.85 41.36
CA PRO A 7 20.57 60.41 42.72
C PRO A 7 20.64 58.91 42.83
N VAL A 8 21.68 58.47 43.50
CA VAL A 8 21.87 57.07 43.98
C VAL A 8 20.87 56.82 45.10
N PHE A 9 19.96 55.90 44.89
CA PHE A 9 19.15 55.32 45.96
C PHE A 9 19.81 54.04 46.45
N LEU A 10 20.32 54.09 47.65
CA LEU A 10 20.70 52.93 48.48
C LEU A 10 19.44 52.18 48.85
N VAL A 11 19.30 50.98 48.37
CA VAL A 11 18.31 50.02 48.89
C VAL A 11 19.05 49.02 49.76
N GLY A 12 18.80 49.14 51.07
CA GLY A 12 19.36 48.27 52.09
C GLY A 12 18.94 46.82 51.91
N VAL A 13 19.91 45.98 52.03
CA VAL A 13 19.72 44.52 52.10
C VAL A 13 19.13 44.19 53.48
N PHE A 14 17.82 43.91 53.50
CA PHE A 14 17.19 43.24 54.67
C PHE A 14 17.28 41.74 54.41
N LEU A 15 18.32 41.12 54.99
CA LEU A 15 18.44 39.68 55.09
C LEU A 15 17.44 39.20 56.15
N PHE A 16 16.25 38.83 55.73
CA PHE A 16 15.33 38.09 56.56
C PHE A 16 15.71 36.62 56.49
N LEU A 17 16.37 36.11 57.54
CA LEU A 17 16.60 34.70 57.78
C LEU A 17 15.24 34.05 58.06
N MET A 18 14.50 33.65 57.04
CA MET A 18 13.46 32.62 57.21
C MET A 18 14.16 31.28 57.25
N MET A 19 14.38 30.74 58.44
CA MET A 19 14.55 29.30 58.64
C MET A 19 13.25 28.64 58.20
N ALA A 20 13.13 28.36 56.92
CA ALA A 20 12.16 27.42 56.44
C ALA A 20 12.61 26.02 56.94
N THR A 21 11.97 25.53 57.98
CA THR A 21 12.02 24.14 58.35
C THR A 21 11.61 23.32 57.15
N VAL A 22 12.60 22.86 56.39
CA VAL A 22 12.41 21.79 55.37
C VAL A 22 11.98 20.57 56.20
N ARG A 23 10.66 20.37 56.28
CA ARG A 23 10.15 19.06 56.63
C ARG A 23 10.66 18.11 55.55
N PRO A 24 11.38 17.04 55.86
CA PRO A 24 11.64 16.03 54.89
C PRO A 24 10.26 15.53 54.46
N SER A 25 9.89 15.85 53.26
CA SER A 25 8.77 15.18 52.55
C SER A 25 9.12 13.72 52.61
N SER A 26 8.37 12.97 53.38
CA SER A 26 8.41 11.50 53.38
C SER A 26 7.90 11.02 52.01
N ALA A 27 8.74 11.22 51.00
CA ALA A 27 8.65 10.55 49.72
C ALA A 27 9.03 9.07 49.90
N ASN A 28 8.36 8.42 50.84
CA ASN A 28 8.33 6.96 50.95
C ASN A 28 6.93 6.51 50.56
N GLN A 29 6.40 7.04 49.47
CA GLN A 29 5.48 6.28 48.63
C GLN A 29 6.37 5.39 47.79
N ALA A 30 6.32 4.11 48.13
CA ALA A 30 6.93 3.03 47.38
C ALA A 30 6.83 3.38 45.87
N ASP A 31 8.00 3.60 45.25
CA ASP A 31 8.17 3.46 43.83
C ASP A 31 7.82 2.00 43.52
N ALA A 32 6.51 1.71 43.46
CA ALA A 32 6.03 0.50 42.88
C ALA A 32 6.62 0.53 41.48
N ALA A 33 7.71 -0.20 41.29
CA ALA A 33 8.45 -0.26 40.07
C ALA A 33 7.42 -0.41 38.92
N ARG A 34 7.28 0.59 38.12
CA ARG A 34 6.35 0.51 36.97
C ARG A 34 6.76 -0.73 36.22
N PRO A 35 5.82 -1.64 35.93
CA PRO A 35 6.17 -2.85 35.22
C PRO A 35 6.88 -2.48 33.94
N SER A 36 7.97 -3.19 33.61
CA SER A 36 8.62 -2.98 32.32
C SER A 36 7.61 -3.25 31.21
N PRO A 37 7.77 -2.68 30.01
CA PRO A 37 6.86 -2.92 28.89
C PRO A 37 6.59 -4.40 28.65
N ASP A 38 7.57 -5.27 28.89
CA ASP A 38 7.47 -6.72 28.72
C ASP A 38 6.62 -7.42 29.81
N GLN A 39 6.37 -6.73 30.91
CA GLN A 39 5.55 -7.22 32.04
C GLN A 39 4.11 -6.73 31.98
N LEU A 40 3.79 -5.83 31.04
CA LEU A 40 2.44 -5.34 30.86
C LEU A 40 1.56 -6.46 30.28
N GLN A 41 0.55 -6.85 31.04
CA GLN A 41 -0.47 -7.77 30.58
C GLN A 41 -1.73 -6.98 30.27
N TYR A 42 -2.25 -7.16 29.06
CA TYR A 42 -3.52 -6.58 28.62
C TYR A 42 -4.52 -7.71 28.46
N GLU A 43 -5.78 -7.42 28.75
CA GLU A 43 -6.85 -8.33 28.40
C GLU A 43 -6.88 -8.55 26.89
N PRO A 44 -7.24 -9.77 26.43
CA PRO A 44 -7.39 -10.03 25.01
C PRO A 44 -8.38 -9.03 24.40
N LEU A 45 -7.98 -8.36 23.32
CA LEU A 45 -8.87 -7.49 22.59
C LEU A 45 -10.00 -8.31 21.97
N PHE A 46 -11.20 -8.12 22.50
CA PHE A 46 -12.42 -8.62 21.88
C PHE A 46 -12.88 -7.63 20.82
N PHE A 47 -13.01 -8.10 19.59
CA PHE A 47 -13.47 -7.27 18.48
C PHE A 47 -14.49 -8.06 17.68
N GLU A 48 -15.71 -7.54 17.64
CA GLU A 48 -16.77 -8.02 16.77
C GLU A 48 -16.84 -7.13 15.54
N LEU A 49 -16.65 -7.72 14.37
CA LEU A 49 -16.63 -6.97 13.12
C LEU A 49 -18.06 -6.52 12.77
N PRO A 50 -18.36 -5.20 12.74
CA PRO A 50 -19.65 -4.71 12.29
C PRO A 50 -19.95 -5.19 10.88
N LYS A 51 -21.17 -5.69 10.65
CA LYS A 51 -21.57 -6.24 9.37
C LYS A 51 -22.15 -5.15 8.46
N ALA A 52 -21.50 -4.88 7.34
CA ALA A 52 -22.01 -3.99 6.32
C ALA A 52 -23.23 -4.61 5.59
N HIS A 53 -24.17 -3.78 5.18
CA HIS A 53 -25.31 -4.17 4.36
C HIS A 53 -24.88 -4.30 2.89
N ARG A 54 -25.00 -5.50 2.32
CA ARG A 54 -24.77 -5.75 0.90
C ARG A 54 -26.07 -5.62 0.11
N VAL A 55 -26.06 -4.79 -0.93
CA VAL A 55 -27.19 -4.59 -1.86
C VAL A 55 -26.68 -4.66 -3.30
N VAL A 56 -27.47 -5.22 -4.21
CA VAL A 56 -27.19 -5.24 -5.65
C VAL A 56 -28.31 -4.46 -6.35
N LEU A 57 -27.94 -3.47 -7.14
CA LEU A 57 -28.88 -2.70 -7.93
C LEU A 57 -29.26 -3.43 -9.23
N GLU A 58 -30.35 -3.03 -9.84
CA GLU A 58 -30.89 -3.65 -11.09
C GLU A 58 -29.88 -3.59 -12.26
N ASN A 59 -29.03 -2.56 -12.29
CA ASN A 59 -27.98 -2.39 -13.31
C ASN A 59 -26.66 -3.13 -12.99
N GLY A 60 -26.62 -3.88 -11.88
CA GLY A 60 -25.49 -4.71 -11.50
C GLY A 60 -24.49 -4.05 -10.54
N ILE A 61 -24.65 -2.77 -10.16
CA ILE A 61 -23.81 -2.13 -9.15
C ILE A 61 -23.99 -2.84 -7.80
N ILE A 62 -22.88 -3.20 -7.16
CA ILE A 62 -22.85 -3.80 -5.83
C ILE A 62 -22.53 -2.71 -4.82
N LEU A 63 -23.33 -2.64 -3.75
CA LEU A 63 -23.15 -1.70 -2.64
C LEU A 63 -22.85 -2.47 -1.36
N TYR A 64 -21.86 -1.99 -0.61
CA TYR A 64 -21.61 -2.30 0.79
C TYR A 64 -21.83 -1.04 1.59
N ILE A 65 -22.69 -1.08 2.60
CA ILE A 65 -23.14 0.12 3.35
C ILE A 65 -22.92 -0.11 4.83
N LEU A 66 -22.28 0.84 5.50
CA LEU A 66 -22.11 0.87 6.95
C LEU A 66 -22.46 2.26 7.47
N GLU A 67 -23.54 2.34 8.25
CA GLU A 67 -24.02 3.58 8.86
C GLU A 67 -23.09 3.98 10.01
N ASP A 68 -22.76 5.27 10.08
CA ASP A 68 -22.02 5.88 11.17
C ASP A 68 -22.39 7.37 11.26
N HIS A 69 -22.98 7.78 12.37
CA HIS A 69 -23.51 9.12 12.56
C HIS A 69 -22.64 10.01 13.47
N ASP A 70 -21.39 9.61 13.74
CA ASP A 70 -20.50 10.38 14.61
C ASP A 70 -20.06 11.71 13.96
N LEU A 71 -19.91 11.71 12.63
CA LEU A 71 -19.54 12.89 11.85
C LEU A 71 -20.53 13.10 10.70
N PRO A 72 -20.87 14.36 10.35
CA PRO A 72 -21.80 14.65 9.25
C PRO A 72 -21.12 14.49 7.87
N LEU A 73 -20.50 13.34 7.63
CA LEU A 73 -19.76 13.00 6.43
C LEU A 73 -20.27 11.71 5.81
N VAL A 74 -20.30 11.67 4.48
CA VAL A 74 -20.50 10.44 3.72
C VAL A 74 -19.24 10.20 2.88
N THR A 75 -18.69 9.00 3.02
CA THR A 75 -17.52 8.53 2.26
C THR A 75 -17.92 7.38 1.36
N ILE A 76 -17.45 7.41 0.12
CA ILE A 76 -17.63 6.34 -0.85
C ILE A 76 -16.25 5.93 -1.37
N ASN A 77 -15.94 4.65 -1.20
CA ASN A 77 -14.82 4.02 -1.90
C ASN A 77 -15.38 3.08 -2.96
N ALA A 78 -14.85 3.14 -4.18
CA ALA A 78 -15.27 2.19 -5.19
C ALA A 78 -14.08 1.44 -5.78
N PHE A 79 -14.31 0.18 -6.12
CA PHE A 79 -13.40 -0.63 -6.92
C PHE A 79 -14.03 -0.93 -8.27
N VAL A 80 -13.24 -0.69 -9.34
CA VAL A 80 -13.58 -1.12 -10.68
C VAL A 80 -12.62 -2.23 -11.08
N LYS A 81 -13.13 -3.34 -11.61
CA LYS A 81 -12.32 -4.48 -12.05
C LYS A 81 -11.59 -4.14 -13.34
N THR A 82 -10.51 -3.37 -13.21
CA THR A 82 -9.57 -3.00 -14.26
C THR A 82 -8.27 -2.57 -13.64
N GLY A 83 -7.23 -2.34 -14.44
CA GLY A 83 -5.94 -1.86 -13.96
C GLY A 83 -4.97 -1.69 -15.12
N SER A 84 -3.73 -1.28 -14.80
CA SER A 84 -2.68 -1.09 -15.81
C SER A 84 -2.33 -2.36 -16.59
N MET A 85 -2.65 -3.55 -16.04
CA MET A 85 -2.52 -4.80 -16.78
C MET A 85 -3.37 -4.86 -18.06
N HIS A 86 -4.40 -4.03 -18.18
CA HIS A 86 -5.27 -3.94 -19.35
C HIS A 86 -4.83 -2.89 -20.36
N ASP A 87 -3.70 -2.23 -20.12
CA ASP A 87 -3.14 -1.30 -21.09
C ASP A 87 -2.89 -2.02 -22.43
N PRO A 88 -3.26 -1.43 -23.56
CA PRO A 88 -2.89 -1.98 -24.85
C PRO A 88 -1.37 -2.05 -24.99
N ALA A 89 -0.86 -3.10 -25.63
CA ALA A 89 0.56 -3.23 -25.91
C ALA A 89 1.08 -2.04 -26.73
N GLY A 90 2.18 -1.42 -26.28
CA GLY A 90 2.74 -0.19 -26.86
C GLY A 90 2.04 1.11 -26.44
N LYS A 91 1.01 1.01 -25.59
CA LYS A 91 0.30 2.15 -24.99
C LYS A 91 0.18 2.00 -23.47
N GLU A 92 1.23 1.48 -22.85
CA GLU A 92 1.32 1.39 -21.39
C GLU A 92 1.22 2.78 -20.78
N GLY A 93 0.36 2.93 -19.78
CA GLY A 93 -0.02 4.21 -19.16
C GLY A 93 -1.43 4.68 -19.56
N THR A 94 -2.13 3.99 -20.48
CA THR A 94 -3.50 4.33 -20.86
C THR A 94 -4.45 4.31 -19.65
N ALA A 95 -4.37 3.31 -18.81
CA ALA A 95 -5.21 3.18 -17.62
C ALA A 95 -5.02 4.36 -16.67
N GLU A 96 -3.75 4.68 -16.34
CA GLU A 96 -3.42 5.78 -15.43
C GLU A 96 -3.86 7.14 -16.00
N LEU A 97 -3.57 7.40 -17.28
CA LEU A 97 -4.04 8.62 -17.95
C LEU A 97 -5.57 8.68 -17.97
N THR A 98 -6.26 7.54 -18.17
CA THR A 98 -7.73 7.50 -18.11
C THR A 98 -8.22 7.92 -16.73
N ALA A 99 -7.70 7.35 -15.64
CA ALA A 99 -8.08 7.70 -14.28
C ALA A 99 -7.85 9.18 -13.98
N GLN A 100 -6.68 9.69 -14.31
CA GLN A 100 -6.28 11.07 -14.07
C GLN A 100 -7.14 12.06 -14.86
N VAL A 101 -7.39 11.80 -16.16
CA VAL A 101 -8.14 12.70 -17.01
C VAL A 101 -9.66 12.57 -16.81
N MET A 102 -10.17 11.41 -16.37
CA MET A 102 -11.56 11.32 -15.90
C MET A 102 -11.85 12.33 -14.80
N ARG A 103 -10.96 12.45 -13.81
CA ARG A 103 -11.15 13.39 -12.69
C ARG A 103 -10.98 14.86 -13.12
N THR A 104 -10.06 15.13 -14.01
CA THR A 104 -9.62 16.49 -14.35
C THR A 104 -10.06 16.99 -15.72
N GLY A 105 -10.56 16.13 -16.59
CA GLY A 105 -10.80 16.41 -18.01
C GLY A 105 -12.20 16.93 -18.38
N GLY A 106 -13.03 17.27 -17.38
CA GLY A 106 -14.38 17.73 -17.63
C GLY A 106 -15.39 16.59 -17.93
N THR A 107 -16.64 16.96 -18.04
CA THR A 107 -17.77 16.07 -18.36
C THR A 107 -18.61 16.68 -19.50
N THR A 108 -19.57 15.94 -20.02
CA THR A 108 -20.51 16.44 -21.03
C THR A 108 -21.32 17.67 -20.57
N ARG A 109 -21.41 17.92 -19.25
CA ARG A 109 -22.20 19.03 -18.68
C ARG A 109 -21.34 20.15 -18.11
N LEU A 110 -20.14 19.85 -17.63
CA LEU A 110 -19.31 20.78 -16.87
C LEU A 110 -17.87 20.75 -17.38
N SER A 111 -17.27 21.92 -17.51
CA SER A 111 -15.84 22.03 -17.76
C SER A 111 -15.03 21.59 -16.53
N SER A 112 -13.76 21.23 -16.72
CA SER A 112 -12.83 20.91 -15.65
C SER A 112 -12.83 21.95 -14.52
N ARG A 113 -12.71 23.24 -14.90
CA ARG A 113 -12.69 24.35 -13.94
C ARG A 113 -13.97 24.45 -13.12
N GLU A 114 -15.11 24.21 -13.77
CA GLU A 114 -16.40 24.28 -13.07
C GLU A 114 -16.58 23.11 -12.11
N ILE A 115 -16.11 21.92 -12.47
CA ILE A 115 -16.10 20.75 -11.57
C ILE A 115 -15.28 21.05 -10.31
N ASP A 116 -14.04 21.53 -10.47
CA ASP A 116 -13.17 21.84 -9.34
C ASP A 116 -13.80 22.92 -8.45
N ARG A 117 -14.32 24.00 -9.06
CA ARG A 117 -15.04 25.05 -8.33
C ARG A 117 -16.23 24.51 -7.53
N GLN A 118 -17.00 23.58 -8.10
CA GLN A 118 -18.16 23.03 -7.41
C GLN A 118 -17.77 22.09 -6.27
N PHE A 119 -16.71 21.32 -6.41
CA PHE A 119 -16.14 20.52 -5.31
C PHE A 119 -15.66 21.41 -4.15
N ASP A 120 -14.92 22.49 -4.49
CA ASP A 120 -14.42 23.43 -3.46
C ASP A 120 -15.59 24.10 -2.69
N LEU A 121 -16.65 24.51 -3.39
CA LEU A 121 -17.81 25.16 -2.76
C LEU A 121 -18.56 24.29 -1.75
N ILE A 122 -18.52 22.97 -1.90
CA ILE A 122 -19.19 22.01 -1.00
C ILE A 122 -18.23 21.27 -0.11
N ALA A 123 -16.94 21.66 -0.10
CA ALA A 123 -15.87 20.98 0.63
C ALA A 123 -15.83 19.45 0.39
N ALA A 124 -16.14 19.03 -0.84
CA ALA A 124 -16.08 17.63 -1.23
C ALA A 124 -14.75 17.30 -1.91
N SER A 125 -14.40 16.03 -1.89
CA SER A 125 -13.23 15.52 -2.62
C SER A 125 -13.60 14.30 -3.46
N ALA A 126 -12.94 14.18 -4.62
CA ALA A 126 -13.01 12.99 -5.45
C ALA A 126 -11.62 12.68 -6.01
N SER A 127 -11.23 11.42 -5.99
CA SER A 127 -9.99 10.91 -6.56
C SER A 127 -10.24 9.63 -7.33
N ILE A 128 -9.47 9.42 -8.40
CA ILE A 128 -9.46 8.17 -9.15
C ILE A 128 -8.01 7.78 -9.34
N ALA A 129 -7.64 6.60 -8.88
CA ALA A 129 -6.30 6.06 -9.00
C ALA A 129 -6.33 4.70 -9.68
N MET A 130 -5.31 4.40 -10.47
CA MET A 130 -5.17 3.13 -11.15
C MET A 130 -4.08 2.29 -10.48
N ALA A 131 -4.42 1.08 -10.09
CA ALA A 131 -3.45 0.08 -9.68
C ALA A 131 -3.27 -0.97 -10.80
N MET A 132 -2.45 -1.97 -10.53
CA MET A 132 -2.18 -3.04 -11.50
C MET A 132 -3.44 -3.81 -11.91
N GLU A 133 -4.32 -4.13 -10.94
CA GLU A 133 -5.49 -4.98 -11.11
C GLU A 133 -6.80 -4.34 -10.62
N SER A 134 -6.79 -3.05 -10.30
CA SER A 134 -8.00 -2.34 -9.85
C SER A 134 -7.90 -0.86 -10.13
N ALA A 135 -9.04 -0.22 -10.45
CA ALA A 135 -9.18 1.21 -10.28
C ALA A 135 -9.88 1.50 -8.95
N HIS A 136 -9.41 2.51 -8.26
CA HIS A 136 -9.91 2.95 -6.97
C HIS A 136 -10.51 4.33 -7.11
N VAL A 137 -11.75 4.51 -6.68
CA VAL A 137 -12.42 5.80 -6.59
C VAL A 137 -12.59 6.12 -5.12
N GLY A 138 -12.09 7.27 -4.69
CA GLY A 138 -12.34 7.83 -3.37
C GLY A 138 -13.22 9.06 -3.50
N PHE A 139 -14.23 9.18 -2.63
CA PHE A 139 -15.13 10.33 -2.59
C PHE A 139 -15.54 10.62 -1.15
N SER A 140 -15.56 11.89 -0.77
CA SER A 140 -16.04 12.33 0.54
C SER A 140 -16.78 13.66 0.41
N VAL A 141 -17.88 13.80 1.15
CA VAL A 141 -18.72 14.99 1.13
C VAL A 141 -19.48 15.14 2.45
N LEU A 142 -19.76 16.37 2.85
CA LEU A 142 -20.69 16.64 3.96
C LEU A 142 -22.10 16.12 3.62
N THR A 143 -22.79 15.52 4.58
CA THR A 143 -24.15 14.96 4.42
C THR A 143 -25.14 15.98 3.81
N THR A 144 -25.02 17.25 4.19
CA THR A 144 -25.86 18.35 3.67
C THR A 144 -25.66 18.62 2.17
N HIS A 145 -24.54 18.20 1.60
CA HIS A 145 -24.18 18.40 0.19
C HIS A 145 -24.15 17.10 -0.61
N LEU A 146 -24.64 16.00 -0.05
CA LEU A 146 -24.58 14.67 -0.65
C LEU A 146 -25.14 14.62 -2.07
N ASP A 147 -26.33 15.20 -2.31
CA ASP A 147 -26.96 15.22 -3.63
C ASP A 147 -26.08 15.90 -4.68
N LYS A 148 -25.51 17.05 -4.33
CA LYS A 148 -24.64 17.78 -5.24
C LYS A 148 -23.33 17.03 -5.50
N GLY A 149 -22.76 16.44 -4.45
CA GLY A 149 -21.54 15.64 -4.56
C GLY A 149 -21.73 14.39 -5.43
N LEU A 150 -22.84 13.67 -5.26
CA LEU A 150 -23.17 12.49 -6.07
C LEU A 150 -23.48 12.83 -7.53
N ASP A 151 -24.14 13.98 -7.80
CA ASP A 151 -24.31 14.46 -9.18
C ASP A 151 -22.94 14.65 -9.85
N LEU A 152 -22.00 15.33 -9.19
CA LEU A 152 -20.64 15.53 -9.72
C LEU A 152 -19.88 14.21 -9.91
N LEU A 153 -19.91 13.32 -8.92
CA LEU A 153 -19.25 12.03 -8.99
C LEU A 153 -19.80 11.16 -10.13
N SER A 154 -21.14 11.13 -10.27
CA SER A 154 -21.78 10.35 -11.33
C SER A 154 -21.39 10.84 -12.72
N GLN A 155 -21.30 12.16 -12.91
CA GLN A 155 -20.88 12.72 -14.18
C GLN A 155 -19.42 12.40 -14.52
N ILE A 156 -18.51 12.44 -13.52
CA ILE A 156 -17.11 12.08 -13.71
C ILE A 156 -16.98 10.60 -14.08
N LEU A 157 -17.75 9.72 -13.44
CA LEU A 157 -17.65 8.28 -13.68
C LEU A 157 -18.37 7.81 -14.95
N ILE A 158 -19.45 8.50 -15.35
CA ILE A 158 -20.31 8.02 -16.45
C ILE A 158 -20.08 8.81 -17.74
N HIS A 159 -19.81 10.12 -17.65
CA HIS A 159 -19.80 11.03 -18.79
C HIS A 159 -18.52 11.89 -18.92
N PRO A 160 -17.31 11.35 -18.70
CA PRO A 160 -16.08 12.10 -18.90
C PRO A 160 -15.89 12.45 -20.38
N VAL A 161 -15.33 13.63 -20.68
CA VAL A 161 -15.06 14.03 -22.08
C VAL A 161 -13.58 13.97 -22.46
N PHE A 162 -12.69 13.71 -21.50
CA PHE A 162 -11.25 13.59 -21.72
C PHE A 162 -10.69 14.77 -22.53
N GLU A 163 -10.84 16.00 -22.01
CA GLU A 163 -10.38 17.22 -22.67
C GLU A 163 -8.91 17.10 -23.09
N GLN A 164 -8.60 17.41 -24.37
CA GLN A 164 -7.28 17.21 -24.95
C GLN A 164 -6.18 17.94 -24.15
N GLY A 165 -6.43 19.20 -23.75
CA GLY A 165 -5.47 19.97 -22.97
C GLY A 165 -5.13 19.31 -21.61
N LYS A 166 -6.09 18.63 -20.99
CA LYS A 166 -5.89 17.88 -19.74
C LYS A 166 -5.15 16.57 -19.96
N LEU A 167 -5.37 15.90 -21.09
CA LEU A 167 -4.59 14.73 -21.49
C LEU A 167 -3.12 15.11 -21.67
N GLU A 168 -2.83 16.22 -22.36
CA GLU A 168 -1.45 16.67 -22.56
C GLU A 168 -0.77 17.02 -21.22
N LEU A 169 -1.49 17.71 -20.32
CA LEU A 169 -0.96 18.00 -18.99
C LEU A 169 -0.68 16.71 -18.20
N ALA A 170 -1.62 15.75 -18.18
CA ALA A 170 -1.47 14.48 -17.52
C ALA A 170 -0.29 13.67 -18.08
N ARG A 171 -0.13 13.66 -19.40
CA ARG A 171 1.01 13.06 -20.10
C ARG A 171 2.33 13.68 -19.65
N GLN A 172 2.43 15.00 -19.60
CA GLN A 172 3.66 15.69 -19.15
C GLN A 172 4.00 15.34 -17.70
N LEU A 173 3.00 15.25 -16.82
CA LEU A 173 3.22 14.84 -15.44
C LEU A 173 3.73 13.39 -15.35
N GLN A 174 3.20 12.46 -16.13
CA GLN A 174 3.69 11.09 -16.16
C GLN A 174 5.10 10.97 -16.78
N LEU A 175 5.40 11.73 -17.85
CA LEU A 175 6.75 11.78 -18.41
C LEU A 175 7.76 12.31 -17.39
N GLU A 176 7.38 13.30 -16.61
CA GLU A 176 8.24 13.81 -15.53
C GLU A 176 8.40 12.79 -14.40
N GLU A 177 7.36 12.03 -14.06
CA GLU A 177 7.46 10.94 -13.09
C GLU A 177 8.43 9.84 -13.56
N ILE A 178 8.36 9.44 -14.84
CA ILE A 178 9.31 8.48 -15.42
C ILE A 178 10.75 9.00 -15.33
N ARG A 179 10.98 10.30 -15.54
CA ARG A 179 12.31 10.87 -15.37
C ARG A 179 12.78 10.83 -13.93
N ARG A 180 11.91 11.21 -12.99
CA ARG A 180 12.22 11.27 -11.55
C ARG A 180 12.40 9.90 -10.91
N ILE A 181 11.77 8.84 -11.43
CA ILE A 181 11.96 7.50 -10.88
C ILE A 181 13.43 7.08 -10.98
N LYS A 182 14.16 7.58 -11.96
CA LYS A 182 15.60 7.33 -12.10
C LYS A 182 16.42 7.94 -10.96
N ASP A 183 15.88 8.96 -10.27
CA ASP A 183 16.52 9.60 -9.13
C ASP A 183 16.20 8.93 -7.79
N ASP A 184 15.23 7.99 -7.79
CA ASP A 184 14.86 7.18 -6.63
C ASP A 184 15.28 5.71 -6.84
N PRO A 185 16.46 5.30 -6.34
CA PRO A 185 16.98 3.95 -6.57
C PRO A 185 16.06 2.83 -6.10
N GLN A 186 15.29 3.07 -5.03
CA GLN A 186 14.40 2.06 -4.45
C GLN A 186 13.16 1.85 -5.33
N LYS A 187 12.53 2.94 -5.78
CA LYS A 187 11.39 2.87 -6.70
C LYS A 187 11.80 2.28 -8.04
N LEU A 188 12.95 2.70 -8.57
CA LEU A 188 13.49 2.18 -9.82
C LEU A 188 13.74 0.67 -9.71
N ALA A 189 14.44 0.22 -8.66
CA ALA A 189 14.71 -1.18 -8.44
C ALA A 189 13.42 -2.01 -8.27
N MET A 190 12.42 -1.51 -7.54
CA MET A 190 11.14 -2.21 -7.36
C MET A 190 10.35 -2.32 -8.68
N ARG A 191 10.36 -1.28 -9.51
CA ARG A 191 9.75 -1.30 -10.85
C ARG A 191 10.41 -2.34 -11.74
N GLU A 192 11.74 -2.32 -11.85
CA GLU A 192 12.48 -3.24 -12.70
C GLU A 192 12.43 -4.69 -12.17
N PHE A 193 12.43 -4.88 -10.85
CA PHE A 193 12.17 -6.19 -10.25
C PHE A 193 10.77 -6.70 -10.63
N SER A 194 9.74 -5.86 -10.57
CA SER A 194 8.39 -6.23 -10.99
C SER A 194 8.34 -6.62 -12.48
N ARG A 195 9.08 -5.92 -13.34
CA ARG A 195 9.20 -6.25 -14.76
C ARG A 195 9.82 -7.63 -14.98
N LEU A 196 10.82 -7.98 -14.21
CA LEU A 196 11.51 -9.28 -14.31
C LEU A 196 10.64 -10.43 -13.77
N ILE A 197 9.94 -10.20 -12.64
CA ILE A 197 9.04 -11.19 -12.04
C ILE A 197 7.84 -11.50 -12.96
N TYR A 198 7.22 -10.47 -13.53
CA TYR A 198 6.08 -10.61 -14.43
C TYR A 198 6.45 -10.67 -15.92
N HIS A 199 7.64 -11.08 -16.25
CA HIS A 199 8.32 -10.96 -17.55
C HIS A 199 7.40 -11.02 -18.80
N GLN A 200 6.57 -12.05 -18.94
CA GLN A 200 5.66 -12.23 -20.08
C GLN A 200 4.19 -11.87 -19.75
N ASP A 201 3.94 -11.41 -18.55
CA ASP A 201 2.60 -11.05 -18.09
C ASP A 201 2.36 -9.54 -18.27
N PRO A 202 1.16 -9.12 -18.64
CA PRO A 202 0.80 -7.69 -18.71
C PRO A 202 1.08 -6.91 -17.42
N ARG A 203 1.09 -7.56 -16.25
CA ARG A 203 1.42 -6.93 -14.95
C ARG A 203 2.85 -6.41 -14.86
N GLY A 204 3.75 -6.93 -15.69
CA GLY A 204 5.16 -6.49 -15.80
C GLY A 204 5.37 -5.35 -16.79
N ARG A 205 4.33 -4.87 -17.46
CA ARG A 205 4.44 -3.76 -18.41
C ARG A 205 4.29 -2.43 -17.68
N PHE A 206 5.20 -1.52 -17.96
CA PHE A 206 5.23 -0.19 -17.36
C PHE A 206 5.24 0.89 -18.44
N PRO A 207 4.69 2.08 -18.17
CA PRO A 207 4.77 3.20 -19.09
C PRO A 207 6.21 3.56 -19.43
N SER A 208 6.43 3.92 -20.70
CA SER A 208 7.66 4.49 -21.22
C SER A 208 7.37 5.83 -21.89
N SER A 209 8.41 6.62 -22.16
CA SER A 209 8.24 7.87 -22.94
C SER A 209 7.61 7.60 -24.30
N ALA A 210 7.99 6.49 -24.95
CA ALA A 210 7.43 6.10 -26.24
C ALA A 210 5.94 5.72 -26.13
N SER A 211 5.58 4.82 -25.20
CA SER A 211 4.19 4.38 -25.05
C SER A 211 3.26 5.53 -24.67
N LEU A 212 3.69 6.44 -23.78
CA LEU A 212 2.90 7.61 -23.39
C LEU A 212 2.63 8.56 -24.58
N THR A 213 3.59 8.72 -25.50
CA THR A 213 3.45 9.59 -26.67
C THR A 213 2.41 9.05 -27.65
N GLU A 214 2.28 7.72 -27.77
CA GLU A 214 1.33 7.06 -28.67
C GLU A 214 -0.13 7.09 -28.18
N ILE A 215 -0.37 7.38 -26.90
CA ILE A 215 -1.71 7.38 -26.32
C ILE A 215 -2.49 8.61 -26.79
N LYS A 216 -3.69 8.39 -27.32
CA LYS A 216 -4.60 9.42 -27.80
C LYS A 216 -5.87 9.48 -26.96
N ARG A 217 -6.64 10.57 -27.08
CA ARG A 217 -7.93 10.72 -26.39
C ARG A 217 -8.88 9.55 -26.63
N ASP A 218 -8.90 9.03 -27.85
CA ASP A 218 -9.76 7.90 -28.20
C ASP A 218 -9.39 6.61 -27.45
N ASP A 219 -8.10 6.43 -27.10
CA ASP A 219 -7.67 5.30 -26.28
C ASP A 219 -8.24 5.37 -24.85
N LEU A 220 -8.28 6.59 -24.27
CA LEU A 220 -8.90 6.80 -22.96
C LEU A 220 -10.41 6.55 -23.02
N THR A 221 -11.07 7.04 -24.06
CA THR A 221 -12.51 6.82 -24.28
C THR A 221 -12.82 5.33 -24.45
N ALA A 222 -12.01 4.62 -25.20
CA ALA A 222 -12.15 3.17 -25.40
C ALA A 222 -11.92 2.39 -24.10
N PHE A 223 -10.88 2.74 -23.33
CA PHE A 223 -10.59 2.12 -22.03
C PHE A 223 -11.75 2.36 -21.05
N HIS A 224 -12.21 3.60 -20.92
CA HIS A 224 -13.34 3.94 -20.08
C HIS A 224 -14.60 3.14 -20.46
N SER A 225 -14.98 3.16 -21.73
CA SER A 225 -16.19 2.49 -22.23
C SER A 225 -16.14 0.97 -22.06
N ARG A 226 -14.93 0.39 -21.99
CA ARG A 226 -14.73 -1.06 -21.80
C ARG A 226 -14.82 -1.47 -20.34
N PHE A 227 -14.31 -0.68 -19.41
CA PHE A 227 -14.09 -1.10 -18.03
C PHE A 227 -14.93 -0.36 -16.99
N PHE A 228 -15.28 0.89 -17.21
CA PHE A 228 -16.13 1.65 -16.28
C PHE A 228 -17.59 1.37 -16.60
N LEU A 229 -18.08 0.27 -16.05
CA LEU A 229 -19.41 -0.29 -16.29
C LEU A 229 -20.11 -0.51 -14.95
N PRO A 230 -21.46 -0.38 -14.88
CA PRO A 230 -22.20 -0.54 -13.64
C PRO A 230 -22.05 -1.96 -13.05
N ASN A 231 -21.97 -2.99 -13.87
CA ASN A 231 -21.76 -4.38 -13.44
C ASN A 231 -20.28 -4.73 -13.19
N ASN A 232 -19.38 -3.75 -13.28
CA ASN A 232 -17.94 -3.90 -13.05
C ASN A 232 -17.43 -3.04 -11.90
N ILE A 233 -18.34 -2.34 -11.21
CA ILE A 233 -18.01 -1.46 -10.09
C ILE A 233 -18.70 -1.89 -8.81
N MET A 234 -17.99 -1.76 -7.69
CA MET A 234 -18.51 -1.99 -6.35
C MET A 234 -18.28 -0.73 -5.52
N PHE A 235 -19.29 -0.30 -4.77
CA PHE A 235 -19.21 0.84 -3.86
C PHE A 235 -19.22 0.38 -2.40
N ALA A 236 -18.32 0.89 -1.60
CA ALA A 236 -18.33 0.87 -0.14
C ALA A 236 -18.73 2.25 0.34
N VAL A 237 -19.92 2.37 0.91
CA VAL A 237 -20.51 3.61 1.43
C VAL A 237 -20.48 3.58 2.94
N SER A 238 -19.96 4.60 3.58
CA SER A 238 -19.96 4.75 5.04
C SER A 238 -20.19 6.19 5.47
N GLY A 239 -20.67 6.37 6.70
CA GLY A 239 -20.85 7.67 7.31
C GLY A 239 -22.31 7.99 7.64
N ASP A 240 -22.63 9.28 7.73
CA ASP A 240 -23.92 9.80 8.18
C ASP A 240 -25.02 9.67 7.11
N ILE A 241 -25.36 8.43 6.84
CA ILE A 241 -26.39 8.05 5.87
C ILE A 241 -26.99 6.69 6.25
N THR A 242 -28.32 6.60 6.26
CA THR A 242 -28.99 5.31 6.46
C THR A 242 -28.86 4.43 5.21
N LYS A 243 -28.96 3.11 5.40
CA LYS A 243 -28.94 2.15 4.30
C LYS A 243 -29.94 2.48 3.20
N GLU A 244 -31.19 2.76 3.60
CA GLU A 244 -32.28 3.07 2.66
C GLU A 244 -31.95 4.31 1.84
N LYS A 245 -31.45 5.35 2.50
CA LYS A 245 -31.04 6.61 1.87
C LYS A 245 -29.84 6.41 0.94
N ALA A 246 -28.86 5.62 1.33
CA ALA A 246 -27.70 5.30 0.49
C ALA A 246 -28.13 4.59 -0.80
N VAL A 247 -29.01 3.58 -0.68
CA VAL A 247 -29.58 2.86 -1.84
C VAL A 247 -30.38 3.79 -2.74
N GLU A 248 -31.27 4.62 -2.16
CA GLU A 248 -32.06 5.62 -2.90
C GLU A 248 -31.15 6.56 -3.68
N LYS A 249 -30.15 7.14 -3.02
CA LYS A 249 -29.24 8.13 -3.63
C LYS A 249 -28.37 7.52 -4.71
N ILE A 250 -27.77 6.36 -4.47
CA ILE A 250 -26.98 5.69 -5.51
C ILE A 250 -27.87 5.28 -6.70
N LYS A 251 -29.09 4.79 -6.46
CA LYS A 251 -30.06 4.49 -7.53
C LYS A 251 -30.44 5.76 -8.31
N GLN A 252 -30.64 6.88 -7.64
CA GLN A 252 -31.00 8.17 -8.26
C GLN A 252 -29.91 8.66 -9.25
N TYR A 253 -28.63 8.61 -8.85
CA TYR A 253 -27.53 9.18 -9.65
C TYR A 253 -26.84 8.17 -10.58
N PHE A 254 -26.87 6.88 -10.24
CA PHE A 254 -26.18 5.83 -11.01
C PHE A 254 -27.13 4.79 -11.62
N GLY A 255 -28.42 4.78 -11.26
CA GLY A 255 -29.36 3.77 -11.75
C GLY A 255 -29.62 3.83 -13.26
N GLY A 256 -29.49 5.01 -13.86
CA GLY A 256 -29.54 5.18 -15.33
C GLY A 256 -28.27 4.76 -16.07
N TRP A 257 -27.20 4.39 -15.35
CA TRP A 257 -25.98 3.89 -15.96
C TRP A 257 -26.17 2.46 -16.45
N ASN A 258 -26.33 2.30 -17.76
CA ASN A 258 -26.63 1.03 -18.40
C ASN A 258 -25.48 0.60 -19.33
N THR A 259 -25.29 -0.69 -19.43
CA THR A 259 -24.34 -1.28 -20.39
C THR A 259 -24.88 -2.59 -20.93
N LYS A 260 -24.48 -2.91 -22.17
CA LYS A 260 -24.65 -4.24 -22.76
C LYS A 260 -23.39 -5.10 -22.62
N ASN A 261 -22.28 -4.47 -22.17
CA ASN A 261 -21.01 -5.16 -22.03
C ASN A 261 -20.97 -5.94 -20.71
N SER A 262 -20.25 -7.05 -20.72
CA SER A 262 -19.96 -7.83 -19.53
C SER A 262 -18.62 -7.44 -18.94
N ALA A 263 -18.54 -7.44 -17.60
CA ALA A 263 -17.28 -7.34 -16.89
C ALA A 263 -16.32 -8.48 -17.27
N THR A 264 -15.04 -8.19 -17.38
CA THR A 264 -14.01 -9.18 -17.69
C THR A 264 -13.30 -9.58 -16.40
N ASP A 265 -13.17 -10.88 -16.16
CA ASP A 265 -12.36 -11.38 -15.05
C ASP A 265 -10.86 -11.23 -15.35
N PHE A 266 -10.05 -11.13 -14.31
CA PHE A 266 -8.59 -11.12 -14.44
C PHE A 266 -8.09 -12.53 -14.74
N PRO A 267 -7.24 -12.72 -15.77
CA PRO A 267 -6.54 -13.98 -15.97
C PRO A 267 -5.53 -14.20 -14.84
N ALA A 268 -5.29 -15.46 -14.48
CA ALA A 268 -4.17 -15.81 -13.63
C ALA A 268 -2.85 -15.33 -14.26
N PRO A 269 -1.85 -14.91 -13.44
CA PRO A 269 -0.58 -14.44 -13.99
C PRO A 269 0.19 -15.58 -14.66
N VAL A 270 0.93 -15.21 -15.69
CA VAL A 270 1.93 -16.10 -16.29
C VAL A 270 3.13 -16.16 -15.34
N GLN A 271 3.25 -17.26 -14.58
CA GLN A 271 4.33 -17.43 -13.61
C GLN A 271 5.63 -17.93 -14.29
N GLN A 272 6.19 -17.11 -15.14
CA GLN A 272 7.47 -17.36 -15.83
C GLN A 272 8.45 -16.22 -15.55
N PRO A 273 8.96 -16.09 -14.31
CA PRO A 273 9.88 -15.03 -13.97
C PRO A 273 11.22 -15.22 -14.67
N GLN A 274 11.91 -14.12 -14.91
CA GLN A 274 13.30 -14.16 -15.29
C GLN A 274 14.15 -14.45 -14.04
N THR A 275 14.50 -15.71 -13.82
CA THR A 275 15.36 -16.13 -12.70
C THR A 275 16.81 -15.75 -12.95
N GLY A 276 17.59 -15.65 -11.87
CA GLY A 276 18.99 -15.26 -11.93
C GLY A 276 19.28 -13.87 -11.36
N MET A 277 20.51 -13.41 -11.53
CA MET A 277 20.97 -12.11 -11.01
C MET A 277 21.03 -11.08 -12.13
N TYR A 278 20.42 -9.93 -11.88
CA TYR A 278 20.38 -8.79 -12.78
C TYR A 278 20.99 -7.57 -12.11
N PHE A 279 21.65 -6.74 -12.89
CA PHE A 279 22.34 -5.56 -12.40
C PHE A 279 21.96 -4.32 -13.21
N ILE A 280 21.65 -3.24 -12.50
CA ILE A 280 21.45 -1.90 -13.06
C ILE A 280 22.62 -1.03 -12.58
N GLU A 281 23.44 -0.60 -13.53
CA GLU A 281 24.56 0.30 -13.26
C GLU A 281 24.04 1.70 -12.91
N LYS A 282 24.44 2.20 -11.76
CA LYS A 282 24.13 3.56 -11.33
C LYS A 282 25.25 4.05 -10.40
N ASP A 283 25.85 5.18 -10.74
CA ASP A 283 26.89 5.83 -9.92
C ASP A 283 26.26 6.46 -8.66
N ILE A 284 26.14 5.65 -7.62
CA ILE A 284 25.59 6.02 -6.31
C ILE A 284 26.32 5.28 -5.19
N PRO A 285 26.47 5.90 -4.00
CA PRO A 285 27.23 5.31 -2.89
C PRO A 285 26.51 4.16 -2.17
N GLN A 286 25.23 3.92 -2.51
CA GLN A 286 24.38 2.89 -1.90
C GLN A 286 23.82 1.97 -2.97
N SER A 287 23.78 0.67 -2.66
CA SER A 287 23.12 -0.32 -3.50
C SER A 287 21.74 -0.66 -2.96
N THR A 288 20.81 -0.88 -3.88
CA THR A 288 19.50 -1.47 -3.60
C THR A 288 19.50 -2.91 -4.08
N ILE A 289 19.23 -3.84 -3.19
CA ILE A 289 19.11 -5.27 -3.46
C ILE A 289 17.65 -5.66 -3.31
N ILE A 290 17.09 -6.37 -4.29
CA ILE A 290 15.77 -7.01 -4.20
C ILE A 290 15.93 -8.43 -4.73
N SER A 291 15.47 -9.42 -3.96
CA SER A 291 15.51 -10.83 -4.36
C SER A 291 14.16 -11.45 -4.06
N GLY A 292 13.53 -12.13 -5.02
CA GLY A 292 12.22 -12.71 -4.78
C GLY A 292 11.72 -13.64 -5.86
N GLN A 293 10.55 -14.22 -5.62
CA GLN A 293 9.93 -15.24 -6.45
C GLN A 293 8.40 -15.23 -6.28
N PHE A 294 7.69 -15.98 -7.13
CA PHE A 294 6.29 -16.26 -6.89
C PHE A 294 6.09 -17.08 -5.62
N ALA A 295 5.01 -16.80 -4.92
CA ALA A 295 4.59 -17.46 -3.71
C ALA A 295 3.08 -17.75 -3.75
N THR A 296 2.55 -18.31 -2.66
CA THR A 296 1.14 -18.67 -2.55
C THR A 296 0.21 -17.45 -2.56
N GLY A 297 -1.06 -17.66 -2.94
CA GLY A 297 -2.12 -16.66 -2.86
C GLY A 297 -2.97 -16.79 -1.60
N LYS A 298 -3.92 -15.84 -1.40
CA LYS A 298 -4.81 -15.80 -0.23
C LYS A 298 -5.76 -17.00 -0.14
N ASN A 299 -6.15 -17.58 -1.27
CA ASN A 299 -7.03 -18.76 -1.35
C ASN A 299 -6.28 -20.09 -1.07
N HIS A 300 -4.96 -20.06 -0.97
CA HIS A 300 -4.17 -21.26 -0.75
C HIS A 300 -4.17 -21.66 0.75
N PRO A 301 -4.23 -22.95 1.10
CA PRO A 301 -4.19 -23.41 2.50
C PRO A 301 -2.96 -22.91 3.27
N ASP A 302 -1.81 -22.79 2.62
CA ASP A 302 -0.56 -22.36 3.25
C ASP A 302 -0.47 -20.83 3.44
N PHE A 303 -1.48 -20.04 3.03
CA PHE A 303 -1.44 -18.57 3.09
C PHE A 303 -1.10 -18.05 4.49
N HIS A 304 -1.76 -18.56 5.53
CA HIS A 304 -1.57 -18.08 6.90
C HIS A 304 -0.20 -18.48 7.44
N ALA A 305 0.25 -19.71 7.16
CA ALA A 305 1.58 -20.16 7.52
C ALA A 305 2.65 -19.31 6.82
N PHE A 306 2.48 -19.00 5.53
CA PHE A 306 3.42 -18.18 4.79
C PHE A 306 3.41 -16.72 5.25
N THR A 307 2.26 -16.19 5.67
CA THR A 307 2.15 -14.84 6.28
C THR A 307 2.96 -14.75 7.57
N VAL A 308 2.83 -15.75 8.45
CA VAL A 308 3.62 -15.81 9.70
C VAL A 308 5.10 -16.00 9.41
N LEU A 309 5.45 -16.84 8.44
CA LEU A 309 6.82 -17.07 7.99
C LEU A 309 7.47 -15.77 7.51
N ASP A 310 6.82 -15.02 6.61
CA ASP A 310 7.31 -13.73 6.11
C ASP A 310 7.52 -12.73 7.25
N PHE A 311 6.60 -12.70 8.22
CA PHE A 311 6.71 -11.83 9.38
C PHE A 311 8.00 -12.12 10.20
N ILE A 312 8.28 -13.38 10.45
CA ILE A 312 9.50 -13.81 11.14
C ILE A 312 10.74 -13.55 10.32
N VAL A 313 10.69 -13.83 9.03
CA VAL A 313 11.84 -13.67 8.12
C VAL A 313 12.26 -12.21 7.98
N GLY A 314 11.32 -11.29 7.74
CA GLY A 314 11.74 -9.92 7.44
C GLY A 314 10.70 -8.83 7.56
N SER A 315 9.37 -9.10 7.42
CA SER A 315 8.37 -8.04 7.46
C SER A 315 7.97 -7.61 8.88
N GLY A 316 8.33 -8.37 9.92
CA GLY A 316 8.06 -8.07 11.32
C GLY A 316 8.93 -6.96 11.95
N GLY A 317 9.71 -6.23 11.16
CA GLY A 317 10.51 -5.10 11.62
C GLY A 317 11.78 -5.51 12.37
N PHE A 318 12.18 -4.76 13.40
CA PHE A 318 13.47 -4.94 14.08
C PHE A 318 13.76 -6.33 14.64
N PRO A 319 12.80 -7.07 15.19
CA PRO A 319 13.04 -8.42 15.68
C PRO A 319 13.12 -9.48 14.59
N SER A 320 12.74 -9.18 13.35
CA SER A 320 12.77 -10.13 12.24
C SER A 320 14.21 -10.55 11.89
N ARG A 321 14.36 -11.77 11.37
CA ARG A 321 15.68 -12.40 11.17
C ARG A 321 16.57 -11.61 10.20
N ILE A 322 16.04 -11.13 9.05
CA ILE A 322 16.81 -10.35 8.09
C ILE A 322 17.26 -9.01 8.70
N MET A 323 16.32 -8.28 9.34
CA MET A 323 16.64 -6.99 9.95
C MET A 323 17.67 -7.16 11.07
N SER A 324 17.47 -8.15 11.94
CA SER A 324 18.39 -8.45 13.04
C SER A 324 19.78 -8.82 12.52
N THR A 325 19.90 -9.71 11.53
CA THR A 325 21.17 -10.14 11.00
C THR A 325 21.89 -9.03 10.24
N VAL A 326 21.22 -8.40 9.27
CA VAL A 326 21.89 -7.49 8.32
C VAL A 326 22.12 -6.12 8.93
N ARG A 327 21.14 -5.61 9.70
CA ARG A 327 21.21 -4.26 10.29
C ARG A 327 21.72 -4.28 11.72
N ASN A 328 21.08 -5.04 12.64
CA ASN A 328 21.38 -4.89 14.06
C ASN A 328 22.74 -5.49 14.42
N ASN A 329 23.06 -6.67 13.90
CA ASN A 329 24.28 -7.39 14.25
C ASN A 329 25.47 -6.95 13.38
N GLU A 330 25.28 -6.81 12.07
CA GLU A 330 26.36 -6.55 11.13
C GLU A 330 26.49 -5.09 10.72
N GLY A 331 25.48 -4.25 10.97
CA GLY A 331 25.50 -2.83 10.67
C GLY A 331 25.61 -2.47 9.18
N LEU A 332 25.23 -3.41 8.28
CA LEU A 332 25.49 -3.26 6.85
C LEU A 332 24.43 -2.43 6.12
N ALA A 333 23.19 -2.38 6.63
CA ALA A 333 22.08 -1.73 5.96
C ALA A 333 21.32 -0.81 6.91
N TYR A 334 20.81 0.30 6.40
CA TYR A 334 19.84 1.12 7.12
C TYR A 334 18.47 0.45 7.19
N SER A 335 18.07 -0.23 6.14
CA SER A 335 16.83 -1.00 6.07
C SER A 335 17.08 -2.30 5.31
N ALA A 336 16.62 -3.40 5.88
CA ALA A 336 16.61 -4.72 5.28
C ALA A 336 15.38 -5.48 5.80
N GLY A 337 14.82 -6.37 5.00
CA GLY A 337 13.63 -7.11 5.39
C GLY A 337 13.07 -7.97 4.28
N SER A 338 11.81 -8.38 4.43
CA SER A 338 11.05 -9.06 3.39
C SER A 338 9.69 -8.40 3.16
N PHE A 339 9.05 -8.79 2.10
CA PHE A 339 7.66 -8.46 1.81
C PHE A 339 6.95 -9.67 1.18
N TYR A 340 5.69 -9.83 1.54
CA TYR A 340 4.79 -10.79 0.93
C TYR A 340 3.54 -10.08 0.43
N ARG A 341 3.36 -10.06 -0.89
CA ARG A 341 2.22 -9.44 -1.57
C ARG A 341 1.30 -10.52 -2.11
N ALA A 342 0.37 -10.97 -1.27
CA ALA A 342 -0.61 -11.98 -1.65
C ALA A 342 -1.78 -11.37 -2.43
N ARG A 343 -2.10 -11.98 -3.56
CA ARG A 343 -3.32 -11.81 -4.34
C ARG A 343 -4.23 -13.02 -4.09
N PRO A 344 -5.45 -13.08 -4.63
CA PRO A 344 -6.32 -14.23 -4.42
C PRO A 344 -5.65 -15.57 -4.75
N ASP A 345 -5.05 -15.70 -5.93
CA ASP A 345 -4.60 -16.97 -6.49
C ASP A 345 -3.06 -17.09 -6.56
N TYR A 346 -2.33 -16.03 -6.29
CA TYR A 346 -0.86 -16.02 -6.29
C TYR A 346 -0.32 -14.99 -5.29
N GLY A 347 0.97 -15.03 -5.05
CA GLY A 347 1.69 -14.03 -4.28
C GLY A 347 3.08 -13.80 -4.84
N ILE A 348 3.70 -12.72 -4.42
CA ILE A 348 5.11 -12.44 -4.61
C ILE A 348 5.74 -12.31 -3.24
N PHE A 349 6.73 -13.14 -2.97
CA PHE A 349 7.64 -12.99 -1.83
C PHE A 349 8.94 -12.37 -2.31
N GLY A 350 9.47 -11.44 -1.54
CA GLY A 350 10.78 -10.88 -1.79
C GLY A 350 11.46 -10.42 -0.52
N SER A 351 12.79 -10.38 -0.57
CA SER A 351 13.66 -9.77 0.43
C SER A 351 14.37 -8.58 -0.16
N TYR A 352 14.77 -7.63 0.67
CA TYR A 352 15.47 -6.43 0.22
C TYR A 352 16.50 -5.96 1.24
N ALA A 353 17.49 -5.22 0.75
CA ALA A 353 18.41 -4.45 1.57
C ALA A 353 18.84 -3.16 0.86
N PHE A 354 18.96 -2.08 1.63
CA PHE A 354 19.55 -0.81 1.21
C PHE A 354 20.88 -0.64 1.95
N THR A 355 21.98 -0.83 1.24
CA THR A 355 23.31 -0.98 1.84
C THR A 355 24.36 -0.12 1.13
N LYS A 356 25.52 0.05 1.74
CA LYS A 356 26.67 0.66 1.04
C LYS A 356 27.11 -0.24 -0.10
N THR A 357 27.60 0.33 -1.20
CA THR A 357 28.13 -0.41 -2.36
C THR A 357 29.15 -1.48 -1.95
N SER A 358 30.05 -1.15 -1.03
CA SER A 358 31.06 -2.07 -0.48
C SER A 358 30.49 -3.27 0.29
N SER A 359 29.24 -3.23 0.69
CA SER A 359 28.59 -4.28 1.48
C SER A 359 27.54 -5.08 0.71
N THR A 360 27.36 -4.80 -0.58
CA THR A 360 26.27 -5.36 -1.41
C THR A 360 26.25 -6.89 -1.38
N MET A 361 27.36 -7.53 -1.74
CA MET A 361 27.42 -8.99 -1.82
C MET A 361 27.37 -9.66 -0.44
N LYS A 362 27.95 -9.01 0.60
CA LYS A 362 27.86 -9.50 1.98
C LYS A 362 26.41 -9.45 2.47
N ALA A 363 25.69 -8.36 2.22
CA ALA A 363 24.27 -8.22 2.61
C ALA A 363 23.40 -9.26 1.90
N LEU A 364 23.58 -9.46 0.59
CA LEU A 364 22.86 -10.51 -0.17
C LEU A 364 23.17 -11.91 0.37
N SER A 365 24.43 -12.21 0.66
CA SER A 365 24.84 -13.51 1.23
C SER A 365 24.20 -13.75 2.60
N LEU A 366 24.11 -12.74 3.46
CA LEU A 366 23.46 -12.84 4.77
C LEU A 366 21.95 -13.08 4.65
N ILE A 367 21.27 -12.36 3.74
CA ILE A 367 19.87 -12.61 3.44
C ILE A 367 19.67 -14.07 3.01
N ASN A 368 20.47 -14.55 2.07
CA ASN A 368 20.40 -15.93 1.59
C ASN A 368 20.65 -16.93 2.72
N THR A 369 21.60 -16.66 3.60
CA THR A 369 21.86 -17.48 4.79
C THR A 369 20.67 -17.54 5.74
N VAL A 370 20.00 -16.42 5.97
CA VAL A 370 18.76 -16.39 6.79
C VAL A 370 17.67 -17.26 6.17
N LEU A 371 17.48 -17.18 4.83
CA LEU A 371 16.49 -17.97 4.11
C LEU A 371 16.81 -19.47 4.10
N GLU A 372 18.09 -19.86 4.04
CA GLU A 372 18.49 -21.26 4.16
C GLU A 372 18.35 -21.77 5.61
N ASN A 373 18.76 -20.98 6.58
CA ASN A 373 18.71 -21.38 7.97
C ASN A 373 17.29 -21.64 8.46
N ILE A 374 16.28 -20.89 7.97
CA ILE A 374 14.88 -21.10 8.39
C ILE A 374 14.30 -22.41 7.84
N LYS A 375 14.90 -22.95 6.75
CA LYS A 375 14.57 -24.27 6.23
C LYS A 375 15.28 -25.40 6.99
N ALA A 376 16.47 -25.12 7.50
CA ALA A 376 17.30 -26.11 8.17
C ALA A 376 16.98 -26.25 9.67
N VAL A 377 16.62 -25.14 10.32
CA VAL A 377 16.38 -25.07 11.76
C VAL A 377 14.96 -24.58 12.02
N PRO A 378 14.11 -25.37 12.70
CA PRO A 378 12.77 -24.96 13.04
C PRO A 378 12.73 -23.63 13.83
N VAL A 379 11.68 -22.85 13.60
CA VAL A 379 11.41 -21.60 14.32
C VAL A 379 11.21 -21.88 15.81
N ALA A 380 11.78 -21.05 16.69
CA ALA A 380 11.56 -21.17 18.13
C ALA A 380 10.11 -20.83 18.50
N GLY A 381 9.55 -21.54 19.51
CA GLY A 381 8.17 -21.31 19.95
C GLY A 381 7.88 -19.86 20.38
N GLN A 382 8.84 -19.20 21.02
CA GLN A 382 8.71 -17.79 21.40
C GLN A 382 8.62 -16.85 20.17
N GLU A 383 9.40 -17.12 19.13
CA GLU A 383 9.40 -16.37 17.90
C GLU A 383 8.06 -16.54 17.15
N LEU A 384 7.51 -17.75 17.12
CA LEU A 384 6.17 -18.01 16.59
C LEU A 384 5.10 -17.25 17.38
N THR A 385 5.10 -17.34 18.71
CA THR A 385 4.14 -16.65 19.56
C THR A 385 4.18 -15.13 19.39
N TRP A 386 5.41 -14.57 19.31
CA TRP A 386 5.58 -13.13 19.01
C TRP A 386 4.98 -12.74 17.66
N ALA A 387 5.24 -13.52 16.61
CA ALA A 387 4.73 -13.23 15.28
C ALA A 387 3.19 -13.31 15.22
N GLN A 388 2.60 -14.37 15.77
CA GLN A 388 1.15 -14.56 15.84
C GLN A 388 0.47 -13.40 16.58
N LYS A 389 0.99 -13.02 17.74
CA LYS A 389 0.46 -11.91 18.53
C LYS A 389 0.55 -10.61 17.76
N SER A 390 1.71 -10.28 17.19
CA SER A 390 1.93 -9.02 16.46
C SER A 390 1.05 -8.90 15.21
N ILE A 391 0.89 -10.00 14.46
CA ILE A 391 0.01 -10.03 13.27
C ILE A 391 -1.45 -9.81 13.70
N ASN A 392 -1.91 -10.50 14.76
CA ASN A 392 -3.28 -10.39 15.23
C ASN A 392 -3.60 -9.03 15.84
N ASP A 393 -2.67 -8.43 16.57
CA ASP A 393 -2.82 -7.07 17.10
C ASP A 393 -2.83 -6.06 15.96
N GLY A 394 -1.93 -6.21 14.98
CA GLY A 394 -1.89 -5.37 13.77
C GLY A 394 -3.15 -5.46 12.91
N PHE A 395 -3.77 -6.64 12.83
CA PHE A 395 -4.98 -6.87 12.05
C PHE A 395 -6.15 -5.98 12.50
N LEU A 396 -6.27 -5.71 13.79
CA LEU A 396 -7.36 -4.88 14.34
C LEU A 396 -7.33 -3.44 13.82
N PHE A 397 -6.14 -2.88 13.55
CA PHE A 397 -6.01 -1.53 12.98
C PHE A 397 -6.56 -1.41 11.55
N SER A 398 -6.80 -2.55 10.88
CA SER A 398 -7.48 -2.55 9.58
C SER A 398 -8.98 -2.24 9.64
N PHE A 399 -9.52 -2.13 10.85
CA PHE A 399 -10.95 -1.89 11.14
C PHE A 399 -11.15 -0.69 12.06
N ALA A 400 -10.22 0.26 12.10
CA ALA A 400 -10.25 1.41 13.00
C ALA A 400 -11.34 2.45 12.63
N THR A 401 -11.81 2.45 11.39
CA THR A 401 -12.84 3.37 10.92
C THR A 401 -13.94 2.63 10.14
N PRO A 402 -15.18 3.17 10.13
CA PRO A 402 -16.29 2.60 9.32
C PRO A 402 -15.93 2.43 7.84
N GLU A 403 -15.19 3.39 7.28
CA GLU A 403 -14.68 3.33 5.92
C GLU A 403 -13.77 2.11 5.69
N GLN A 404 -12.83 1.85 6.61
CA GLN A 404 -11.97 0.68 6.54
C GLN A 404 -12.76 -0.61 6.65
N ILE A 405 -13.71 -0.69 7.59
CA ILE A 405 -14.56 -1.86 7.82
C ILE A 405 -15.34 -2.22 6.55
N VAL A 406 -16.06 -1.26 5.98
CA VAL A 406 -16.90 -1.53 4.80
C VAL A 406 -16.04 -1.87 3.57
N ARG A 407 -14.90 -1.22 3.42
CA ARG A 407 -13.95 -1.49 2.33
C ARG A 407 -13.36 -2.90 2.44
N GLN A 408 -12.96 -3.35 3.64
CA GLN A 408 -12.45 -4.71 3.83
C GLN A 408 -13.50 -5.76 3.45
N GLN A 409 -14.77 -5.58 3.86
CA GLN A 409 -15.83 -6.51 3.51
C GLN A 409 -16.13 -6.53 1.99
N MET A 410 -16.12 -5.36 1.34
CA MET A 410 -16.23 -5.29 -0.12
C MET A 410 -15.05 -6.00 -0.82
N THR A 411 -13.84 -5.89 -0.27
CA THR A 411 -12.64 -6.53 -0.81
C THR A 411 -12.75 -8.07 -0.82
N ILE A 412 -13.43 -8.68 0.17
CA ILE A 412 -13.66 -10.13 0.21
C ILE A 412 -14.41 -10.60 -1.05
N GLU A 413 -15.48 -9.89 -1.43
CA GLU A 413 -16.23 -10.22 -2.65
C GLU A 413 -15.45 -9.85 -3.92
N TYR A 414 -14.79 -8.69 -3.92
CA TYR A 414 -13.96 -8.24 -5.05
C TYR A 414 -12.87 -9.26 -5.40
N GLU A 415 -12.18 -9.76 -4.39
CA GLU A 415 -11.11 -10.75 -4.51
C GLU A 415 -11.62 -12.19 -4.55
N LYS A 416 -12.93 -12.42 -4.48
CA LYS A 416 -13.55 -13.78 -4.46
C LYS A 416 -12.97 -14.66 -3.33
N LEU A 417 -12.69 -14.07 -2.17
CA LEU A 417 -12.21 -14.79 -0.99
C LEU A 417 -13.37 -15.47 -0.26
N PRO A 418 -13.09 -16.50 0.59
CA PRO A 418 -14.11 -17.12 1.42
C PRO A 418 -14.87 -16.07 2.27
N PRO A 419 -16.19 -16.19 2.45
CA PRO A 419 -16.97 -15.19 3.20
C PRO A 419 -16.51 -15.02 4.66
N ASP A 420 -15.94 -16.07 5.26
CA ASP A 420 -15.39 -16.10 6.60
C ASP A 420 -13.94 -15.61 6.70
N PHE A 421 -13.35 -15.15 5.61
CA PHE A 421 -11.92 -14.81 5.54
C PHE A 421 -11.49 -13.84 6.66
N LEU A 422 -12.24 -12.74 6.84
CA LEU A 422 -11.91 -11.75 7.89
C LEU A 422 -12.19 -12.28 9.30
N THR A 423 -13.31 -12.96 9.51
CA THR A 423 -13.72 -13.43 10.83
C THR A 423 -12.90 -14.61 11.31
N SER A 424 -12.39 -15.43 10.41
CA SER A 424 -11.55 -16.61 10.73
C SER A 424 -10.04 -16.30 10.70
N TYR A 425 -9.62 -15.10 10.25
CA TYR A 425 -8.22 -14.78 10.00
C TYR A 425 -7.34 -14.95 11.24
N ARG A 426 -7.73 -14.33 12.36
CA ARG A 426 -6.95 -14.39 13.63
C ARG A 426 -6.83 -15.81 14.16
N ASP A 427 -7.92 -16.59 14.09
CA ASP A 427 -7.91 -17.98 14.52
C ASP A 427 -7.00 -18.84 13.64
N LYS A 428 -7.01 -18.61 12.33
CA LYS A 428 -6.12 -19.31 11.38
C LYS A 428 -4.65 -18.94 11.62
N ILE A 429 -4.33 -17.67 11.91
CA ILE A 429 -2.98 -17.27 12.33
C ILE A 429 -2.57 -17.97 13.63
N ASN A 430 -3.45 -18.02 14.64
CA ASN A 430 -3.16 -18.67 15.92
C ASN A 430 -2.94 -20.19 15.82
N ARG A 431 -3.54 -20.84 14.83
CA ARG A 431 -3.40 -22.29 14.60
C ARG A 431 -2.12 -22.67 13.84
N VAL A 432 -1.40 -21.72 13.29
CA VAL A 432 -0.13 -21.99 12.60
C VAL A 432 0.85 -22.60 13.58
N THR A 433 1.45 -23.73 13.22
CA THR A 433 2.45 -24.45 14.01
C THR A 433 3.87 -24.25 13.47
N VAL A 434 4.87 -24.62 14.26
CA VAL A 434 6.27 -24.63 13.81
C VAL A 434 6.46 -25.56 12.59
N GLN A 435 5.72 -26.67 12.54
CA GLN A 435 5.74 -27.60 11.41
C GLN A 435 5.18 -26.98 10.14
N ASP A 436 4.10 -26.20 10.25
CA ASP A 436 3.53 -25.46 9.09
C ASP A 436 4.51 -24.43 8.55
N LEU A 437 5.22 -23.72 9.44
CA LEU A 437 6.25 -22.77 9.04
C LEU A 437 7.42 -23.45 8.34
N HIS A 438 7.88 -24.58 8.86
CA HIS A 438 8.95 -25.35 8.25
C HIS A 438 8.53 -25.87 6.87
N HIS A 439 7.32 -26.44 6.76
CA HIS A 439 6.77 -26.88 5.49
C HIS A 439 6.69 -25.73 4.46
N ALA A 440 6.17 -24.58 4.88
CA ALA A 440 6.09 -23.40 4.01
C ALA A 440 7.48 -22.90 3.60
N ALA A 441 8.47 -22.88 4.52
CA ALA A 441 9.83 -22.47 4.21
C ALA A 441 10.48 -23.38 3.15
N VAL A 442 10.40 -24.71 3.33
CA VAL A 442 10.96 -25.69 2.37
C VAL A 442 10.27 -25.59 1.01
N LYS A 443 8.95 -25.41 1.00
CA LYS A 443 8.15 -25.40 -0.23
C LYS A 443 8.32 -24.13 -1.07
N TYR A 444 8.40 -22.97 -0.41
CA TYR A 444 8.31 -21.66 -1.08
C TYR A 444 9.60 -20.84 -1.09
N LEU A 445 10.59 -21.13 -0.24
CA LEU A 445 11.85 -20.35 -0.21
C LEU A 445 12.96 -21.07 -1.00
N ASP A 446 12.74 -21.25 -2.29
CA ASP A 446 13.73 -21.87 -3.19
C ASP A 446 14.56 -20.78 -3.89
N GLN A 447 15.78 -20.53 -3.40
CA GLN A 447 16.64 -19.48 -3.93
C GLN A 447 17.05 -19.69 -5.39
N THR A 448 16.98 -20.90 -5.91
CA THR A 448 17.27 -21.18 -7.34
C THR A 448 16.23 -20.60 -8.28
N LYS A 449 15.04 -20.28 -7.74
CA LYS A 449 13.93 -19.66 -8.47
C LYS A 449 13.88 -18.15 -8.32
N ASN A 450 14.80 -17.57 -7.55
CA ASN A 450 14.80 -16.14 -7.31
C ASN A 450 15.21 -15.35 -8.56
N THR A 451 14.49 -14.25 -8.74
CA THR A 451 14.96 -13.10 -9.49
C THR A 451 15.67 -12.18 -8.51
N VAL A 452 16.95 -11.94 -8.73
CA VAL A 452 17.76 -11.04 -7.90
C VAL A 452 18.07 -9.80 -8.74
N LEU A 453 17.69 -8.62 -8.26
CA LEU A 453 18.03 -7.34 -8.86
C LEU A 453 18.93 -6.55 -7.91
N ILE A 454 20.06 -6.11 -8.42
CA ILE A 454 20.96 -5.19 -7.73
C ILE A 454 21.03 -3.91 -8.57
N LEU A 455 20.84 -2.78 -7.91
CA LEU A 455 21.03 -1.45 -8.48
C LEU A 455 22.09 -0.73 -7.66
N GLY A 456 23.17 -0.26 -8.29
CA GLY A 456 24.28 0.39 -7.61
C GLY A 456 25.48 0.63 -8.53
N ASP A 457 26.63 1.02 -7.95
CA ASP A 457 27.89 1.22 -8.64
C ASP A 457 28.66 -0.11 -8.75
N GLY A 458 28.66 -0.70 -9.94
CA GLY A 458 29.40 -1.94 -10.25
C GLY A 458 30.84 -1.72 -10.72
N LYS A 459 31.24 -0.46 -10.91
CA LYS A 459 32.61 -0.10 -11.38
C LYS A 459 33.58 0.13 -10.24
N ASN A 460 33.12 0.05 -8.99
CA ASN A 460 33.98 0.23 -7.84
C ASN A 460 35.04 -0.90 -7.81
N PRO A 461 36.30 -0.59 -8.02
CA PRO A 461 37.35 -1.60 -8.12
C PRO A 461 37.64 -2.34 -6.81
N ASP A 462 37.25 -1.73 -5.66
CA ASP A 462 37.47 -2.31 -4.34
C ASP A 462 36.45 -3.39 -3.99
N HIS A 463 35.29 -3.39 -4.68
CA HIS A 463 34.19 -4.29 -4.41
C HIS A 463 33.49 -4.77 -5.70
N PRO A 464 34.21 -5.46 -6.59
CA PRO A 464 33.67 -5.92 -7.85
C PRO A 464 32.55 -6.93 -7.63
N LEU A 465 31.51 -6.84 -8.44
CA LEU A 465 30.52 -7.90 -8.54
C LEU A 465 31.16 -9.17 -9.08
N PRO A 466 30.72 -10.39 -8.70
CA PRO A 466 31.35 -11.63 -9.17
C PRO A 466 31.30 -11.70 -10.69
N PRO A 467 32.46 -11.91 -11.36
CA PRO A 467 32.53 -11.95 -12.82
C PRO A 467 31.64 -13.09 -13.38
N GLY A 468 30.80 -12.78 -14.36
CA GLY A 468 29.96 -13.76 -15.07
C GLY A 468 28.74 -14.27 -14.33
N GLY A 469 28.42 -13.75 -13.13
CA GLY A 469 27.32 -14.20 -12.32
C GLY A 469 26.01 -13.38 -12.47
N TYR A 470 25.98 -12.36 -13.35
CA TYR A 470 24.84 -11.46 -13.50
C TYR A 470 24.66 -10.94 -14.93
N THR A 471 23.45 -10.53 -15.25
CA THR A 471 23.10 -9.87 -16.51
C THR A 471 22.91 -8.36 -16.27
N VAL A 472 23.66 -7.53 -17.00
CA VAL A 472 23.45 -6.07 -16.96
C VAL A 472 22.22 -5.73 -17.78
N ILE A 473 21.30 -4.97 -17.19
CA ILE A 473 20.09 -4.49 -17.84
C ILE A 473 20.01 -2.96 -17.77
N ALA A 474 19.38 -2.36 -18.77
CA ALA A 474 19.03 -0.95 -18.74
C ALA A 474 17.59 -0.80 -18.20
N PRO A 475 17.31 0.21 -17.36
CA PRO A 475 15.94 0.53 -16.99
C PRO A 475 15.14 1.01 -18.20
N ILE A 476 13.82 0.79 -18.19
CA ILE A 476 12.91 1.33 -19.22
C ILE A 476 12.87 2.85 -19.12
N ASP A 477 13.05 3.50 -20.26
CA ASP A 477 12.96 4.97 -20.39
C ASP A 477 11.52 5.45 -20.46
#